data_bd16f5118b67dfe5c48a0046cfdeafae
#
_entry.id   bd16f5118b67dfe5c48a0046cfdeafae
#
_cell.length_a   1.000
_cell.length_b   1.000
_cell.length_c   1.000
_cell.angle_alpha   90.00
_cell.angle_beta   90.00
_cell.angle_gamma   90.00
#
_symmetry.space_group_name_H-M   'P 1'
#
loop_
_entity.id
_entity.type
_entity.pdbx_description
1 polymer ?
#
loop_
_entity_poly.entity_id
_entity_poly.type
_entity_poly.pdbx_seq_one_letter_code
_entity_poly.pdbx_strand_id
1 'polypeptide(L)'
;KKTKVVIPVHMLGFSAQMSEIQKICRKKNIKILEDNCESVGAKYNNKFLGTLGHMGIFSFDHGKILTTGEGGLLLTNNFKLDKYVREYHDHGHENNPKFSRGKDTRSIYGFNYRMTELQGVIGKVQLTKLKFILKNNKLRYEALNQLIRNKFEIRKSPKKSIPNYDTFIFFEKNTNNRKKILKKISQHNFGTKNLPDAINWHCSAYWNHALPSKEVKKSLKTKKILSSAIAIPINLKRSVKDYKKLAKSIISINK
;
A
#
# COMPACT_ATOMS: atom_id res chain seq x y z
N LYS A 1 -9.63 -28.45 4.48
CA LYS A 1 -8.92 -27.17 4.64
C LYS A 1 -9.56 -26.13 3.75
N LYS A 2 -10.09 -25.03 4.34
CA LYS A 2 -11.00 -24.11 3.66
C LYS A 2 -10.29 -22.94 2.93
N THR A 3 -9.07 -22.57 3.36
CA THR A 3 -8.33 -21.42 2.78
C THR A 3 -7.87 -21.73 1.36
N LYS A 4 -8.27 -20.91 0.39
CA LYS A 4 -7.92 -21.02 -1.03
C LYS A 4 -6.91 -19.94 -1.46
N VAL A 5 -7.02 -18.75 -0.88
CA VAL A 5 -6.20 -17.59 -1.22
C VAL A 5 -5.70 -16.91 0.04
N VAL A 6 -4.49 -16.38 0.00
CA VAL A 6 -3.91 -15.46 0.99
C VAL A 6 -3.66 -14.14 0.28
N ILE A 7 -4.08 -13.04 0.91
CA ILE A 7 -3.91 -11.69 0.38
C ILE A 7 -2.98 -10.92 1.32
N PRO A 8 -1.65 -10.94 1.10
CA PRO A 8 -0.72 -10.09 1.83
C PRO A 8 -0.87 -8.64 1.36
N VAL A 9 -1.20 -7.74 2.29
CA VAL A 9 -1.24 -6.30 2.03
C VAL A 9 0.12 -5.69 2.32
N HIS A 10 0.72 -5.04 1.33
CA HIS A 10 1.98 -4.29 1.45
C HIS A 10 1.70 -2.86 1.90
N MET A 11 1.31 -2.73 3.18
CA MET A 11 0.73 -1.50 3.72
C MET A 11 1.75 -0.38 3.87
N LEU A 12 1.39 0.84 3.40
CA LEU A 12 2.17 2.08 3.58
C LEU A 12 3.60 1.98 3.02
N GLY A 13 3.76 1.28 1.89
CA GLY A 13 5.04 1.16 1.21
C GLY A 13 5.97 0.06 1.72
N PHE A 14 5.54 -0.72 2.72
CA PHE A 14 6.35 -1.77 3.34
C PHE A 14 5.89 -3.17 2.93
N SER A 15 6.85 -4.03 2.64
CA SER A 15 6.57 -5.43 2.31
C SER A 15 6.01 -6.22 3.48
N ALA A 16 5.10 -7.16 3.20
CA ALA A 16 4.86 -8.30 4.08
C ALA A 16 6.07 -9.28 4.05
N GLN A 17 6.11 -10.25 4.97
CA GLN A 17 7.17 -11.30 5.03
C GLN A 17 6.96 -12.34 3.93
N MET A 18 7.23 -11.95 2.68
CA MET A 18 6.86 -12.75 1.52
C MET A 18 7.51 -14.12 1.45
N SER A 19 8.77 -14.27 1.90
CA SER A 19 9.44 -15.59 1.89
C SER A 19 8.71 -16.62 2.75
N GLU A 20 8.24 -16.22 3.93
CA GLU A 20 7.50 -17.11 4.84
C GLU A 20 6.10 -17.40 4.30
N ILE A 21 5.41 -16.38 3.79
CA ILE A 21 4.08 -16.52 3.17
C ILE A 21 4.16 -17.48 1.99
N GLN A 22 5.12 -17.27 1.08
CA GLN A 22 5.32 -18.14 -0.09
C GLN A 22 5.62 -19.58 0.31
N LYS A 23 6.49 -19.80 1.31
CA LYS A 23 6.82 -21.14 1.83
C LYS A 23 5.58 -21.87 2.32
N ILE A 24 4.75 -21.21 3.15
CA ILE A 24 3.52 -21.77 3.71
C ILE A 24 2.49 -22.06 2.60
N CYS A 25 2.28 -21.08 1.70
CA CYS A 25 1.29 -21.19 0.65
C CYS A 25 1.64 -22.29 -0.37
N ARG A 26 2.93 -22.41 -0.74
CA ARG A 26 3.41 -23.48 -1.61
C ARG A 26 3.16 -24.85 -0.99
N LYS A 27 3.54 -25.07 0.30
CA LYS A 27 3.32 -26.33 1.01
C LYS A 27 1.85 -26.74 1.06
N LYS A 28 0.93 -25.77 1.04
CA LYS A 28 -0.52 -26.01 1.21
C LYS A 28 -1.32 -25.83 -0.09
N ASN A 29 -0.66 -25.61 -1.21
CA ASN A 29 -1.28 -25.27 -2.51
C ASN A 29 -2.31 -24.12 -2.40
N ILE A 30 -1.94 -23.05 -1.69
CA ILE A 30 -2.76 -21.85 -1.52
C ILE A 30 -2.26 -20.77 -2.49
N LYS A 31 -3.19 -20.08 -3.15
CA LYS A 31 -2.84 -18.98 -4.06
C LYS A 31 -2.50 -17.71 -3.28
N ILE A 32 -1.65 -16.87 -3.86
CA ILE A 32 -1.25 -15.59 -3.29
C ILE A 32 -1.69 -14.48 -4.25
N LEU A 33 -2.48 -13.54 -3.75
CA LEU A 33 -2.83 -12.29 -4.40
C LEU A 33 -2.18 -11.16 -3.60
N GLU A 34 -1.13 -10.52 -4.15
CA GLU A 34 -0.48 -9.40 -3.47
C GLU A 34 -1.31 -8.13 -3.61
N ASP A 35 -1.73 -7.54 -2.49
CA ASP A 35 -2.29 -6.19 -2.47
C ASP A 35 -1.13 -5.19 -2.37
N ASN A 36 -0.80 -4.59 -3.51
CA ASN A 36 0.28 -3.63 -3.66
C ASN A 36 -0.21 -2.19 -3.88
N CYS A 37 -1.46 -1.92 -3.50
CA CYS A 37 -2.11 -0.62 -3.73
C CYS A 37 -1.41 0.57 -3.06
N GLU A 38 -0.53 0.34 -2.08
CA GLU A 38 0.27 1.39 -1.43
C GLU A 38 1.79 1.20 -1.60
N SER A 39 2.23 0.23 -2.40
CA SER A 39 3.65 -0.17 -2.42
C SER A 39 4.26 -0.22 -3.82
N VAL A 40 3.71 0.55 -4.78
CA VAL A 40 4.28 0.66 -6.12
C VAL A 40 5.76 0.99 -6.03
N GLY A 41 6.60 0.21 -6.72
CA GLY A 41 8.06 0.39 -6.77
C GLY A 41 8.83 -0.17 -5.58
N ALA A 42 8.17 -0.63 -4.51
CA ALA A 42 8.84 -1.35 -3.43
C ALA A 42 9.32 -2.73 -3.90
N LYS A 43 10.35 -3.27 -3.21
CA LYS A 43 10.98 -4.54 -3.60
C LYS A 43 11.13 -5.49 -2.41
N TYR A 44 11.15 -6.78 -2.73
CA TYR A 44 11.52 -7.86 -1.83
C TYR A 44 12.42 -8.86 -2.57
N ASN A 45 13.60 -9.19 -2.02
CA ASN A 45 14.61 -10.00 -2.72
C ASN A 45 14.92 -9.48 -4.14
N ASN A 46 15.10 -8.17 -4.31
CA ASN A 46 15.35 -7.47 -5.57
C ASN A 46 14.22 -7.55 -6.63
N LYS A 47 13.11 -8.23 -6.35
CA LYS A 47 11.92 -8.27 -7.21
C LYS A 47 10.89 -7.23 -6.76
N PHE A 48 10.17 -6.65 -7.69
CA PHE A 48 9.08 -5.73 -7.35
C PHE A 48 7.94 -6.44 -6.62
N LEU A 49 7.40 -5.79 -5.58
CA LEU A 49 6.18 -6.24 -4.94
C LEU A 49 5.03 -6.22 -5.96
N GLY A 50 4.07 -7.14 -5.81
CA GLY A 50 3.00 -7.38 -6.78
C GLY A 50 3.39 -8.35 -7.90
N THR A 51 4.67 -8.85 -7.92
CA THR A 51 5.16 -9.83 -8.89
C THR A 51 5.66 -11.13 -8.26
N LEU A 52 5.45 -11.30 -6.97
CA LEU A 52 5.94 -12.44 -6.19
C LEU A 52 4.88 -13.52 -5.99
N GLY A 53 3.60 -13.13 -6.03
CA GLY A 53 2.45 -14.01 -5.92
C GLY A 53 1.98 -14.56 -7.27
N HIS A 54 0.77 -15.11 -7.30
CA HIS A 54 0.11 -15.53 -8.52
C HIS A 54 -0.51 -14.36 -9.27
N MET A 55 -0.90 -13.33 -8.53
CA MET A 55 -1.45 -12.06 -9.00
C MET A 55 -0.98 -10.95 -8.09
N GLY A 56 -0.89 -9.73 -8.63
CA GLY A 56 -0.67 -8.50 -7.88
C GLY A 56 -1.65 -7.42 -8.32
N ILE A 57 -2.21 -6.68 -7.36
CA ILE A 57 -3.09 -5.54 -7.64
C ILE A 57 -2.45 -4.24 -7.23
N PHE A 58 -2.77 -3.17 -7.94
CA PHE A 58 -2.25 -1.82 -7.76
C PHE A 58 -3.38 -0.81 -7.85
N SER A 59 -3.24 0.29 -7.13
CA SER A 59 -4.18 1.41 -7.18
C SER A 59 -3.49 2.66 -7.72
N PHE A 60 -4.22 3.42 -8.51
CA PHE A 60 -3.83 4.72 -9.06
C PHE A 60 -4.78 5.83 -8.63
N ASP A 61 -5.44 5.67 -7.47
CA ASP A 61 -6.26 6.72 -6.88
C ASP A 61 -5.42 7.99 -6.62
N HIS A 62 -6.07 9.12 -6.42
CA HIS A 62 -5.44 10.43 -6.25
C HIS A 62 -4.44 10.51 -5.08
N GLY A 63 -4.57 9.65 -4.05
CA GLY A 63 -3.69 9.60 -2.88
C GLY A 63 -2.46 8.72 -3.05
N LYS A 64 -2.29 8.05 -4.19
CA LYS A 64 -1.18 7.10 -4.43
C LYS A 64 0.08 7.80 -4.95
N ILE A 65 1.19 7.09 -4.84
CA ILE A 65 2.52 7.57 -5.29
C ILE A 65 2.57 7.80 -6.82
N LEU A 66 1.84 6.98 -7.58
CA LEU A 66 1.47 7.20 -8.97
C LEU A 66 -0.04 7.29 -9.04
N THR A 67 -0.57 8.31 -9.72
CA THR A 67 -2.01 8.52 -9.82
C THR A 67 -2.47 8.78 -11.24
N THR A 68 -3.65 8.30 -11.56
CA THR A 68 -4.41 8.65 -12.76
C THR A 68 -5.73 9.36 -12.42
N GLY A 69 -5.82 9.92 -11.18
CA GLY A 69 -7.04 10.39 -10.56
C GLY A 69 -7.77 9.23 -9.89
N GLU A 70 -8.25 8.31 -10.67
CA GLU A 70 -8.77 6.99 -10.28
C GLU A 70 -8.21 5.95 -11.26
N GLY A 71 -8.08 4.71 -10.80
CA GLY A 71 -7.63 3.60 -11.63
C GLY A 71 -7.01 2.45 -10.84
N GLY A 72 -6.81 1.34 -11.53
CA GLY A 72 -6.17 0.15 -10.97
C GLY A 72 -5.49 -0.67 -12.05
N LEU A 73 -4.62 -1.56 -11.61
CA LEU A 73 -3.92 -2.50 -12.47
C LEU A 73 -3.84 -3.86 -11.78
N LEU A 74 -4.02 -4.93 -12.55
CA LEU A 74 -3.77 -6.29 -12.12
C LEU A 74 -2.65 -6.87 -12.98
N LEU A 75 -1.69 -7.53 -12.33
CA LEU A 75 -0.59 -8.25 -12.99
C LEU A 75 -0.69 -9.74 -12.69
N THR A 76 -0.48 -10.56 -13.70
CA THR A 76 -0.31 -12.01 -13.55
C THR A 76 0.55 -12.57 -14.69
N ASN A 77 1.28 -13.66 -14.42
CA ASN A 77 1.97 -14.46 -15.43
C ASN A 77 1.14 -15.72 -15.84
N ASN A 78 -0.07 -15.87 -15.32
CA ASN A 78 -0.92 -17.00 -15.62
C ASN A 78 -1.92 -16.61 -16.73
N PHE A 79 -1.73 -17.20 -17.92
CA PHE A 79 -2.55 -16.92 -19.09
C PHE A 79 -4.07 -17.12 -18.84
N LYS A 80 -4.47 -18.16 -18.10
CA LYS A 80 -5.90 -18.42 -17.81
C LYS A 80 -6.49 -17.32 -16.91
N LEU A 81 -5.71 -16.84 -15.93
CA LEU A 81 -6.13 -15.74 -15.08
C LEU A 81 -6.17 -14.42 -15.85
N ASP A 82 -5.17 -14.15 -16.70
CA ASP A 82 -5.14 -12.96 -17.55
C ASP A 82 -6.37 -12.90 -18.47
N LYS A 83 -6.64 -14.00 -19.20
CA LYS A 83 -7.82 -14.11 -20.05
C LYS A 83 -9.12 -13.84 -19.25
N TYR A 84 -9.31 -14.53 -18.13
CA TYR A 84 -10.50 -14.38 -17.29
C TYR A 84 -10.69 -12.94 -16.80
N VAL A 85 -9.61 -12.29 -16.33
CA VAL A 85 -9.68 -10.92 -15.82
C VAL A 85 -9.96 -9.91 -16.92
N ARG A 86 -9.40 -10.10 -18.12
CA ARG A 86 -9.69 -9.25 -19.28
C ARG A 86 -11.16 -9.34 -19.69
N GLU A 87 -11.70 -10.53 -19.73
CA GLU A 87 -13.12 -10.72 -20.02
C GLU A 87 -14.00 -10.11 -18.91
N TYR A 88 -13.70 -10.41 -17.65
CA TYR A 88 -14.48 -9.96 -16.50
C TYR A 88 -14.55 -8.43 -16.37
N HIS A 89 -13.42 -7.72 -16.62
CA HIS A 89 -13.39 -6.27 -16.51
C HIS A 89 -14.08 -5.55 -17.69
N ASP A 90 -14.41 -6.27 -18.76
CA ASP A 90 -15.03 -5.74 -19.97
C ASP A 90 -16.32 -6.48 -20.35
N HIS A 91 -17.31 -6.49 -19.45
CA HIS A 91 -18.63 -7.08 -19.65
C HIS A 91 -18.65 -8.57 -20.06
N GLY A 92 -17.58 -9.31 -19.82
CA GLY A 92 -17.42 -10.69 -20.24
C GLY A 92 -17.01 -10.88 -21.70
N HIS A 93 -16.66 -9.81 -22.42
CA HIS A 93 -16.21 -9.89 -23.81
C HIS A 93 -14.91 -10.69 -23.93
N GLU A 94 -14.90 -11.66 -24.85
CA GLU A 94 -13.70 -12.47 -25.16
C GLU A 94 -12.67 -11.70 -25.98
N ASN A 95 -13.06 -10.52 -26.51
CA ASN A 95 -12.23 -9.67 -27.36
C ASN A 95 -11.66 -10.42 -28.57
N ASN A 96 -12.50 -11.25 -29.22
CA ASN A 96 -12.12 -12.06 -30.35
C ASN A 96 -11.94 -11.18 -31.60
N PRO A 97 -10.73 -11.10 -32.19
CA PRO A 97 -10.44 -10.22 -33.31
C PRO A 97 -11.22 -10.55 -34.60
N LYS A 98 -11.85 -11.73 -34.66
CA LYS A 98 -12.69 -12.14 -35.81
C LYS A 98 -14.06 -11.49 -35.84
N PHE A 99 -14.47 -10.87 -34.74
CA PHE A 99 -15.80 -10.26 -34.61
C PHE A 99 -15.69 -8.78 -34.28
N SER A 100 -16.64 -8.01 -34.78
CA SER A 100 -16.85 -6.66 -34.25
C SER A 100 -17.37 -6.74 -32.81
N ARG A 101 -17.11 -5.71 -31.98
CA ARG A 101 -17.48 -5.71 -30.56
C ARG A 101 -18.94 -6.09 -30.29
N GLY A 102 -19.89 -5.66 -31.11
CA GLY A 102 -21.31 -5.99 -30.95
C GLY A 102 -21.65 -7.44 -31.25
N LYS A 103 -20.80 -8.16 -31.99
CA LYS A 103 -20.95 -9.58 -32.34
C LYS A 103 -19.97 -10.48 -31.56
N ASP A 104 -19.17 -9.91 -30.66
CA ASP A 104 -18.22 -10.67 -29.87
C ASP A 104 -18.89 -11.63 -28.90
N THR A 105 -18.27 -12.77 -28.69
CA THR A 105 -18.74 -13.80 -27.78
C THR A 105 -18.47 -13.49 -26.31
N ARG A 106 -19.23 -14.08 -25.42
CA ARG A 106 -19.11 -13.96 -23.96
C ARG A 106 -19.28 -15.32 -23.31
N SER A 107 -18.23 -15.80 -22.65
CA SER A 107 -18.25 -17.08 -21.91
C SER A 107 -18.49 -16.89 -20.41
N ILE A 108 -18.34 -15.67 -19.91
CA ILE A 108 -18.53 -15.33 -18.50
C ILE A 108 -19.32 -14.02 -18.35
N TYR A 109 -19.87 -13.80 -17.15
CA TYR A 109 -20.39 -12.49 -16.76
C TYR A 109 -19.22 -11.54 -16.44
N GLY A 110 -19.43 -10.23 -16.67
CA GLY A 110 -18.42 -9.21 -16.37
C GLY A 110 -19.05 -7.84 -16.14
N PHE A 111 -18.21 -6.91 -15.77
CA PHE A 111 -18.58 -5.52 -15.46
C PHE A 111 -17.78 -4.54 -16.32
N ASN A 112 -18.16 -3.27 -16.28
CA ASN A 112 -17.35 -2.21 -16.89
C ASN A 112 -16.35 -1.66 -15.87
N TYR A 113 -15.16 -2.25 -15.84
CA TYR A 113 -14.04 -1.77 -15.05
C TYR A 113 -12.90 -1.24 -15.94
N ARG A 114 -13.21 -0.90 -17.18
CA ARG A 114 -12.21 -0.39 -18.12
C ARG A 114 -11.65 0.95 -17.65
N MET A 115 -10.33 1.09 -17.69
CA MET A 115 -9.65 2.37 -17.59
C MET A 115 -9.92 3.20 -18.85
N THR A 116 -10.15 4.50 -18.71
CA THR A 116 -10.26 5.39 -19.86
C THR A 116 -8.90 5.62 -20.51
N GLU A 117 -8.88 5.95 -21.81
CA GLU A 117 -7.64 6.29 -22.52
C GLU A 117 -6.88 7.46 -21.88
N LEU A 118 -7.59 8.48 -21.37
CA LEU A 118 -7.00 9.60 -20.64
C LEU A 118 -6.24 9.13 -19.39
N GLN A 119 -6.86 8.25 -18.59
CA GLN A 119 -6.21 7.66 -17.43
C GLN A 119 -4.99 6.82 -17.83
N GLY A 120 -5.10 6.05 -18.92
CA GLY A 120 -4.02 5.23 -19.45
C GLY A 120 -2.80 6.08 -19.87
N VAL A 121 -3.02 7.18 -20.58
CA VAL A 121 -1.97 8.14 -21.00
C VAL A 121 -1.29 8.76 -19.77
N ILE A 122 -2.07 9.25 -18.80
CA ILE A 122 -1.53 9.80 -17.55
C ILE A 122 -0.70 8.74 -16.82
N GLY A 123 -1.21 7.50 -16.69
CA GLY A 123 -0.51 6.40 -16.03
C GLY A 123 0.82 6.07 -16.69
N LYS A 124 0.87 6.03 -18.02
CA LYS A 124 2.10 5.83 -18.79
C LYS A 124 3.15 6.91 -18.47
N VAL A 125 2.75 8.17 -18.47
CA VAL A 125 3.66 9.30 -18.14
C VAL A 125 4.09 9.24 -16.67
N GLN A 126 3.18 8.93 -15.73
CA GLN A 126 3.51 8.79 -14.31
C GLN A 126 4.52 7.67 -14.08
N LEU A 127 4.39 6.54 -14.77
CA LEU A 127 5.29 5.41 -14.64
C LEU A 127 6.73 5.76 -15.04
N THR A 128 6.94 6.61 -16.06
CA THR A 128 8.29 7.07 -16.43
C THR A 128 8.97 7.86 -15.32
N LYS A 129 8.19 8.52 -14.44
CA LYS A 129 8.69 9.30 -13.31
C LYS A 129 8.99 8.46 -12.06
N LEU A 130 8.64 7.17 -12.03
CA LEU A 130 8.71 6.34 -10.82
C LEU A 130 10.11 6.35 -10.18
N LYS A 131 11.18 6.18 -10.95
CA LYS A 131 12.57 6.20 -10.44
C LYS A 131 12.90 7.53 -9.76
N PHE A 132 12.51 8.64 -10.37
CA PHE A 132 12.70 9.99 -9.82
C PHE A 132 11.92 10.16 -8.52
N ILE A 133 10.66 9.74 -8.48
CA ILE A 133 9.81 9.83 -7.28
C ILE A 133 10.41 9.02 -6.13
N LEU A 134 10.78 7.76 -6.35
CA LEU A 134 11.36 6.89 -5.33
C LEU A 134 12.68 7.45 -4.77
N LYS A 135 13.57 7.95 -5.63
CA LYS A 135 14.83 8.61 -5.21
C LYS A 135 14.54 9.80 -4.30
N ASN A 136 13.63 10.66 -4.70
CA ASN A 136 13.30 11.88 -3.97
C ASN A 136 12.52 11.60 -2.67
N ASN A 137 11.65 10.60 -2.65
CA ASN A 137 10.98 10.16 -1.43
C ASN A 137 11.98 9.59 -0.42
N LYS A 138 12.97 8.81 -0.88
CA LYS A 138 14.04 8.29 -0.02
C LYS A 138 14.79 9.42 0.69
N LEU A 139 15.15 10.50 -0.02
CA LEU A 139 15.85 11.65 0.59
C LEU A 139 15.03 12.28 1.73
N ARG A 140 13.71 12.43 1.54
CA ARG A 140 12.79 12.98 2.54
C ARG A 140 12.57 12.02 3.71
N TYR A 141 12.43 10.75 3.42
CA TYR A 141 12.33 9.68 4.42
C TYR A 141 13.57 9.67 5.33
N GLU A 142 14.77 9.71 4.75
CA GLU A 142 16.01 9.73 5.51
C GLU A 142 16.20 11.01 6.33
N ALA A 143 15.66 12.14 5.88
CA ALA A 143 15.67 13.38 6.66
C ALA A 143 14.88 13.28 7.98
N LEU A 144 13.78 12.50 8.00
CA LEU A 144 13.05 12.13 9.23
C LEU A 144 13.82 11.07 10.02
N ASN A 145 14.23 10.00 9.33
CA ASN A 145 14.82 8.81 9.92
C ASN A 145 16.08 9.12 10.74
N GLN A 146 17.01 9.93 10.21
CA GLN A 146 18.26 10.30 10.87
C GLN A 146 18.06 10.93 12.25
N LEU A 147 16.99 11.68 12.45
CA LEU A 147 16.71 12.38 13.70
C LEU A 147 15.77 11.58 14.62
N ILE A 148 14.70 11.02 14.06
CA ILE A 148 13.62 10.41 14.85
C ILE A 148 14.01 9.03 15.39
N ARG A 149 14.78 8.22 14.64
CA ARG A 149 15.18 6.85 15.04
C ARG A 149 15.93 6.77 16.36
N ASN A 150 16.59 7.84 16.78
CA ASN A 150 17.37 7.88 18.02
C ASN A 150 16.50 8.09 19.27
N LYS A 151 15.22 8.46 19.09
CA LYS A 151 14.29 8.75 20.19
C LYS A 151 13.03 7.90 20.17
N PHE A 152 12.64 7.40 18.99
CA PHE A 152 11.42 6.63 18.81
C PHE A 152 11.71 5.32 18.09
N GLU A 153 10.94 4.31 18.44
CA GLU A 153 10.91 3.07 17.66
C GLU A 153 10.30 3.37 16.28
N ILE A 154 10.99 2.98 15.21
CA ILE A 154 10.49 3.12 13.85
C ILE A 154 10.03 1.79 13.27
N ARG A 155 9.07 1.82 12.35
CA ARG A 155 8.68 0.62 11.61
C ARG A 155 9.84 0.07 10.82
N LYS A 156 10.22 -1.18 11.10
CA LYS A 156 11.28 -1.89 10.38
C LYS A 156 10.73 -2.58 9.15
N SER A 157 11.48 -2.52 8.07
CA SER A 157 11.24 -3.34 6.88
C SER A 157 11.71 -4.79 7.12
N PRO A 158 11.04 -5.79 6.54
CA PRO A 158 11.58 -7.14 6.49
C PRO A 158 12.98 -7.15 5.88
N LYS A 159 13.83 -8.11 6.33
CA LYS A 159 15.15 -8.30 5.70
C LYS A 159 15.00 -8.48 4.19
N LYS A 160 15.94 -7.93 3.42
CA LYS A 160 15.96 -7.97 1.93
C LYS A 160 14.79 -7.23 1.25
N SER A 161 14.05 -6.40 1.96
CA SER A 161 13.04 -5.52 1.36
C SER A 161 13.50 -4.07 1.27
N ILE A 162 13.03 -3.38 0.25
CA ILE A 162 13.24 -1.95 0.02
C ILE A 162 11.86 -1.32 -0.08
N PRO A 163 11.47 -0.45 0.88
CA PRO A 163 10.19 0.24 0.82
C PRO A 163 10.18 1.27 -0.32
N ASN A 164 8.99 1.72 -0.72
CA ASN A 164 8.86 2.81 -1.70
C ASN A 164 9.02 4.21 -1.08
N TYR A 165 9.24 4.29 0.23
CA TYR A 165 9.44 5.53 0.99
C TYR A 165 8.25 6.50 0.93
N ASP A 166 7.05 5.99 0.70
CA ASP A 166 5.84 6.79 0.62
C ASP A 166 5.38 7.32 2.00
N THR A 167 5.76 6.63 3.07
CA THR A 167 5.32 6.95 4.42
C THR A 167 6.43 6.66 5.44
N PHE A 168 6.68 7.60 6.36
CA PHE A 168 7.55 7.39 7.51
C PHE A 168 6.72 7.05 8.74
N ILE A 169 6.99 5.91 9.38
CA ILE A 169 6.17 5.39 10.50
C ILE A 169 7.05 5.18 11.72
N PHE A 170 6.63 5.76 12.86
CA PHE A 170 7.24 5.57 14.16
C PHE A 170 6.18 5.40 15.25
N PHE A 171 6.59 4.97 16.44
CA PHE A 171 5.68 4.61 17.51
C PHE A 171 5.93 5.48 18.75
N GLU A 172 4.84 6.03 19.30
CA GLU A 172 4.81 6.72 20.58
C GLU A 172 3.69 6.13 21.45
N LYS A 173 4.07 5.47 22.53
CA LYS A 173 3.16 4.77 23.44
C LYS A 173 2.50 5.71 24.45
N ASN A 174 3.19 6.81 24.82
CA ASN A 174 2.64 7.80 25.74
C ASN A 174 1.61 8.65 25.02
N THR A 175 0.36 8.60 25.49
CA THR A 175 -0.78 9.29 24.85
C THR A 175 -0.60 10.82 24.85
N ASN A 176 -0.03 11.40 25.91
CA ASN A 176 0.15 12.84 26.01
C ASN A 176 1.23 13.32 25.04
N ASN A 177 2.37 12.62 24.98
CA ASN A 177 3.41 12.92 24.00
C ASN A 177 2.90 12.77 22.58
N ARG A 178 2.14 11.70 22.31
CA ARG A 178 1.53 11.47 21.01
C ARG A 178 0.62 12.63 20.58
N LYS A 179 -0.24 13.13 21.47
CA LYS A 179 -1.07 14.32 21.19
C LYS A 179 -0.21 15.55 20.88
N LYS A 180 0.86 15.79 21.65
CA LYS A 180 1.81 16.88 21.37
C LYS A 180 2.49 16.74 20.02
N ILE A 181 2.92 15.52 19.65
CA ILE A 181 3.51 15.22 18.34
C ILE A 181 2.54 15.51 17.20
N LEU A 182 1.30 15.03 17.29
CA LEU A 182 0.27 15.28 16.27
C LEU A 182 0.00 16.79 16.12
N LYS A 183 -0.05 17.53 17.22
CA LYS A 183 -0.15 19.00 17.18
C LYS A 183 1.03 19.65 16.45
N LYS A 184 2.27 19.18 16.69
CA LYS A 184 3.47 19.67 15.97
C LYS A 184 3.40 19.34 14.48
N ILE A 185 2.98 18.13 14.12
CA ILE A 185 2.79 17.73 12.72
C ILE A 185 1.83 18.71 12.01
N SER A 186 0.68 18.99 12.62
CA SER A 186 -0.29 19.95 12.10
C SER A 186 0.25 21.40 12.02
N GLN A 187 0.97 21.87 13.05
CA GLN A 187 1.60 23.20 13.06
C GLN A 187 2.63 23.41 11.93
N HIS A 188 3.24 22.33 11.46
CA HIS A 188 4.13 22.35 10.28
C HIS A 188 3.38 22.14 8.96
N ASN A 189 2.03 22.17 8.98
CA ASN A 189 1.17 21.91 7.82
C ASN A 189 1.40 20.53 7.20
N PHE A 190 1.73 19.52 8.02
CA PHE A 190 1.71 18.12 7.63
C PHE A 190 0.44 17.46 8.17
N GLY A 191 -0.05 16.46 7.43
CA GLY A 191 -1.07 15.52 7.91
C GLY A 191 -0.46 14.19 8.33
N THR A 192 -1.32 13.24 8.61
CA THR A 192 -0.96 11.82 8.78
C THR A 192 -1.56 10.99 7.63
N LYS A 193 -1.00 9.82 7.38
CA LYS A 193 -1.50 8.88 6.37
C LYS A 193 -1.94 7.60 7.06
N ASN A 194 -3.23 7.31 7.04
CA ASN A 194 -3.89 6.14 7.64
C ASN A 194 -3.79 6.05 9.18
N LEU A 195 -2.68 6.42 9.78
CA LEU A 195 -2.43 6.30 11.22
C LEU A 195 -2.00 7.65 11.83
N PRO A 196 -2.75 8.15 12.83
CA PRO A 196 -3.87 7.51 13.52
C PRO A 196 -5.25 7.68 12.86
N ASP A 197 -5.42 8.57 11.89
CA ASP A 197 -6.71 9.14 11.49
C ASP A 197 -7.68 8.10 10.91
N ALA A 198 -7.17 7.12 10.15
CA ALA A 198 -7.98 6.09 9.51
C ALA A 198 -7.78 4.68 10.12
N ILE A 199 -7.34 4.58 11.37
CA ILE A 199 -7.10 3.29 12.05
C ILE A 199 -8.34 2.40 12.05
N ASN A 200 -9.53 2.98 12.15
CA ASN A 200 -10.79 2.26 12.18
C ASN A 200 -11.08 1.54 10.86
N TRP A 201 -10.57 2.04 9.75
CA TRP A 201 -10.73 1.44 8.42
C TRP A 201 -9.72 0.32 8.17
N HIS A 202 -8.57 0.38 8.83
CA HIS A 202 -7.44 -0.51 8.56
C HIS A 202 -7.19 -1.57 9.64
N CYS A 203 -8.02 -1.60 10.69
CA CYS A 203 -7.87 -2.58 11.77
C CYS A 203 -9.22 -3.20 12.13
N SER A 204 -9.36 -4.49 11.86
CA SER A 204 -10.58 -5.25 12.11
C SER A 204 -11.01 -5.31 13.58
N ALA A 205 -10.13 -4.94 14.52
CA ALA A 205 -10.48 -4.78 15.93
C ALA A 205 -11.51 -3.66 16.18
N TYR A 206 -11.80 -2.83 15.18
CA TYR A 206 -12.85 -1.79 15.22
C TYR A 206 -14.11 -2.17 14.42
N TRP A 207 -14.16 -3.36 13.83
CA TRP A 207 -15.24 -3.76 12.92
C TRP A 207 -16.34 -4.58 13.59
N ASN A 208 -16.76 -4.18 14.80
CA ASN A 208 -17.86 -4.84 15.51
C ASN A 208 -19.20 -4.79 14.76
N HIS A 209 -19.36 -3.83 13.84
CA HIS A 209 -20.52 -3.69 12.98
C HIS A 209 -20.56 -4.73 11.84
N ALA A 210 -19.43 -5.32 11.48
CA ALA A 210 -19.30 -6.21 10.31
C ALA A 210 -18.76 -7.60 10.65
N LEU A 211 -18.14 -7.79 11.82
CA LEU A 211 -17.51 -9.06 12.19
C LEU A 211 -18.01 -9.59 13.54
N PRO A 212 -18.12 -10.90 13.70
CA PRO A 212 -18.39 -11.52 14.99
C PRO A 212 -17.31 -11.17 16.04
N SER A 213 -17.69 -11.01 17.29
CA SER A 213 -16.78 -10.63 18.41
C SER A 213 -15.54 -11.54 18.49
N LYS A 214 -15.67 -12.82 18.18
CA LYS A 214 -14.55 -13.79 18.15
C LYS A 214 -13.47 -13.39 17.13
N GLU A 215 -13.88 -12.87 15.96
CA GLU A 215 -12.95 -12.44 14.92
C GLU A 215 -12.31 -11.09 15.27
N VAL A 216 -13.09 -10.14 15.79
CA VAL A 216 -12.59 -8.85 16.29
C VAL A 216 -11.49 -9.04 17.34
N LYS A 217 -11.69 -9.95 18.31
CA LYS A 217 -10.72 -10.27 19.35
C LYS A 217 -9.38 -10.74 18.82
N LYS A 218 -9.31 -11.40 17.66
CA LYS A 218 -8.05 -11.85 17.04
C LYS A 218 -7.13 -10.70 16.67
N SER A 219 -7.67 -9.49 16.46
CA SER A 219 -6.91 -8.31 16.04
C SER A 219 -6.54 -7.35 17.18
N LEU A 220 -6.81 -7.67 18.44
CA LEU A 220 -6.51 -6.80 19.58
C LEU A 220 -5.03 -6.47 19.74
N LYS A 221 -4.14 -7.44 19.46
CA LYS A 221 -2.68 -7.20 19.46
C LYS A 221 -2.30 -6.18 18.37
N THR A 222 -2.87 -6.32 17.19
CA THR A 222 -2.69 -5.35 16.07
C THR A 222 -3.20 -3.97 16.48
N LYS A 223 -4.41 -3.88 17.05
CA LYS A 223 -4.97 -2.62 17.58
C LYS A 223 -4.00 -1.93 18.53
N LYS A 224 -3.43 -2.67 19.50
CA LYS A 224 -2.47 -2.13 20.47
C LYS A 224 -1.23 -1.54 19.80
N ILE A 225 -0.70 -2.20 18.77
CA ILE A 225 0.47 -1.71 18.02
C ILE A 225 0.09 -0.46 17.22
N LEU A 226 -0.97 -0.53 16.41
CA LEU A 226 -1.38 0.55 15.52
C LEU A 226 -1.83 1.80 16.29
N SER A 227 -2.42 1.65 17.48
CA SER A 227 -2.83 2.79 18.30
C SER A 227 -1.67 3.64 18.79
N SER A 228 -0.44 3.14 18.79
CA SER A 228 0.77 3.93 19.10
C SER A 228 1.48 4.47 17.86
N ALA A 229 1.07 4.07 16.66
CA ALA A 229 1.73 4.46 15.43
C ALA A 229 1.36 5.89 14.99
N ILE A 230 2.33 6.58 14.40
CA ILE A 230 2.18 7.85 13.69
C ILE A 230 2.81 7.69 12.33
N ALA A 231 2.06 7.94 11.27
CA ALA A 231 2.46 7.77 9.90
C ALA A 231 2.50 9.12 9.17
N ILE A 232 3.69 9.59 8.83
CA ILE A 232 3.91 10.86 8.14
C ILE A 232 4.00 10.58 6.64
N PRO A 233 3.13 11.17 5.80
CA PRO A 233 3.20 11.02 4.34
C PRO A 233 4.46 11.68 3.79
N ILE A 234 5.09 11.02 2.82
CA ILE A 234 6.23 11.55 2.08
C ILE A 234 5.77 11.91 0.67
N ASN A 235 5.96 13.15 0.27
CA ASN A 235 5.57 13.61 -1.06
C ASN A 235 6.53 14.69 -1.59
N LEU A 236 6.48 14.94 -2.89
CA LEU A 236 7.37 15.88 -3.58
C LEU A 236 6.98 17.35 -3.36
N LYS A 237 5.78 17.65 -2.84
CA LYS A 237 5.32 19.02 -2.57
C LYS A 237 6.10 19.69 -1.43
N ARG A 238 6.79 18.91 -0.59
CA ARG A 238 7.59 19.38 0.55
C ARG A 238 9.07 19.18 0.28
N SER A 239 9.89 20.15 0.69
CA SER A 239 11.35 20.06 0.56
C SER A 239 11.96 19.12 1.62
N VAL A 240 13.17 18.65 1.40
CA VAL A 240 13.95 17.90 2.42
C VAL A 240 14.15 18.75 3.69
N LYS A 241 14.28 20.08 3.54
CA LYS A 241 14.43 21.04 4.65
C LYS A 241 13.19 21.05 5.55
N ASP A 242 11.97 20.95 4.95
CA ASP A 242 10.72 20.92 5.71
C ASP A 242 10.62 19.65 6.57
N TYR A 243 10.99 18.48 6.02
CA TYR A 243 11.05 17.23 6.79
C TYR A 243 12.08 17.28 7.92
N LYS A 244 13.26 17.91 7.70
CA LYS A 244 14.25 18.13 8.76
C LYS A 244 13.71 19.07 9.86
N LYS A 245 13.01 20.15 9.51
CA LYS A 245 12.37 21.06 10.49
C LYS A 245 11.32 20.32 11.30
N LEU A 246 10.46 19.56 10.64
CA LEU A 246 9.44 18.74 11.31
C LEU A 246 10.08 17.74 12.29
N ALA A 247 11.10 17.01 11.87
CA ALA A 247 11.81 16.05 12.72
C ALA A 247 12.37 16.72 13.98
N LYS A 248 13.05 17.88 13.84
CA LYS A 248 13.57 18.65 14.97
C LYS A 248 12.47 19.07 15.94
N SER A 249 11.32 19.48 15.43
CA SER A 249 10.16 19.86 16.26
C SER A 249 9.57 18.66 17.00
N ILE A 250 9.51 17.47 16.38
CA ILE A 250 9.03 16.25 17.02
C ILE A 250 9.97 15.82 18.15
N ILE A 251 11.28 15.80 17.92
CA ILE A 251 12.24 15.34 18.93
C ILE A 251 12.40 16.31 20.10
N SER A 252 11.99 17.58 19.98
CA SER A 252 12.03 18.55 21.09
C SER A 252 10.96 18.32 22.17
N ILE A 253 9.94 17.47 21.89
CA ILE A 253 8.84 17.20 22.84
C ILE A 253 9.32 16.41 24.07
N ASN A 254 10.36 15.59 23.92
CA ASN A 254 10.88 14.72 24.98
C ASN A 254 12.13 15.35 25.68
N LYS A 255 12.30 16.64 25.56
CA LYS A 255 13.17 17.43 26.42
C LYS A 255 12.35 18.05 27.52
#